data_4198cc07e86ef81b59e6ff492aefb3a8
#
_entry.id   4198cc07e86ef81b59e6ff492aefb3a8
#
_cell.length_a   1.000
_cell.length_b   1.000
_cell.length_c   1.000
_cell.angle_alpha   90.00
_cell.angle_beta   90.00
_cell.angle_gamma   90.00
#
_symmetry.space_group_name_H-M   'P 1'
#
loop_
_entity.id
_entity.type
_entity.pdbx_description
1 polymer ?
#
loop_
_entity_poly.entity_id
_entity_poly.type
_entity_poly.pdbx_seq_one_letter_code
_entity_poly.pdbx_strand_id
1 'polypeptide(L)'
;MLSHITIMTGRTPAAAVALASFLSLLSTGNDADAFCRSTTCSGECARDFDNCKTEGAPLYWDTSCVSFSVQEDGSEFIDIETIRDVAAFSVVEWSERECPGGGNATMAFTAEDEVTCRRAEYNDGGANANVVMFQDYKWEYEGVDNTLAKTTVTYDTETGEILDSDMEMNHAYNEFTTVDDEVVYDLQSIMTHEFGHFIGLDHTPDFSATMNAGYQEGTLELRSIEDDDIAGLCAAYPPGRQAKCIPTPKGGFTSECAGAPVEDEDAGGCSVATEPAPDDPVDWAWLAGLSLLVLSRQRSEVSS
;
A
#
# COMPACT_ATOMS: atom_id res chain seq x y z
N MET A 1 7.13 -57.91 -36.35
CA MET A 1 7.55 -58.23 -37.74
C MET A 1 8.49 -57.10 -38.14
N LEU A 2 9.80 -57.35 -37.96
CA LEU A 2 10.81 -57.58 -39.01
C LEU A 2 10.89 -56.35 -39.94
N SER A 3 11.92 -55.52 -39.74
CA SER A 3 13.34 -55.67 -40.17
C SER A 3 13.54 -55.07 -41.58
N HIS A 4 14.42 -54.11 -41.69
CA HIS A 4 15.60 -54.23 -42.53
C HIS A 4 16.56 -53.03 -42.38
N ILE A 5 17.80 -53.35 -41.98
CA ILE A 5 19.01 -52.55 -42.02
C ILE A 5 19.52 -52.54 -43.47
N THR A 6 19.98 -51.40 -43.96
CA THR A 6 20.89 -51.37 -45.10
C THR A 6 22.03 -50.36 -44.80
N ILE A 7 23.20 -50.93 -44.62
CA ILE A 7 24.49 -50.22 -44.55
C ILE A 7 25.00 -50.04 -45.99
N MET A 8 25.40 -48.83 -46.38
CA MET A 8 26.32 -48.63 -47.49
C MET A 8 27.46 -47.70 -47.08
N THR A 9 28.62 -48.27 -47.16
CA THR A 9 29.97 -47.66 -47.00
C THR A 9 30.35 -46.86 -48.24
N GLY A 10 31.10 -45.76 -48.04
CA GLY A 10 31.88 -45.28 -49.11
C GLY A 10 32.38 -43.85 -49.10
N ARG A 11 33.60 -43.65 -48.68
CA ARG A 11 34.59 -42.64 -49.12
C ARG A 11 34.54 -41.23 -48.63
N THR A 12 35.50 -40.92 -47.75
CA THR A 12 36.00 -39.57 -47.49
C THR A 12 36.57 -38.89 -48.73
N PRO A 13 36.42 -37.58 -48.86
CA PRO A 13 37.62 -36.75 -48.92
C PRO A 13 37.52 -35.44 -48.10
N ALA A 14 38.70 -35.09 -47.60
CA ALA A 14 39.24 -33.75 -47.39
C ALA A 14 38.53 -32.77 -46.46
N ALA A 15 39.22 -32.46 -45.38
CA ALA A 15 39.06 -31.40 -44.43
C ALA A 15 38.71 -30.04 -45.07
N ALA A 16 37.60 -29.48 -44.61
CA ALA A 16 37.40 -28.05 -44.54
C ALA A 16 37.14 -27.71 -43.06
N VAL A 17 38.15 -27.14 -42.42
CA VAL A 17 38.00 -26.55 -41.07
C VAL A 17 37.16 -25.31 -41.23
N ALA A 18 35.84 -25.44 -40.98
CA ALA A 18 34.98 -24.30 -40.77
C ALA A 18 35.17 -23.87 -39.34
N LEU A 19 35.87 -22.74 -39.12
CA LEU A 19 35.87 -22.00 -37.89
C LEU A 19 34.41 -21.52 -37.66
N ALA A 20 33.62 -22.26 -36.90
CA ALA A 20 32.38 -21.78 -36.36
C ALA A 20 32.76 -20.79 -35.25
N SER A 21 32.74 -19.50 -35.56
CA SER A 21 32.72 -18.44 -34.58
C SER A 21 31.41 -18.61 -33.78
N PHE A 22 31.52 -19.22 -32.60
CA PHE A 22 30.52 -19.12 -31.59
C PHE A 22 30.45 -17.65 -31.16
N LEU A 23 29.59 -16.89 -31.83
CA LEU A 23 29.13 -15.63 -31.32
C LEU A 23 28.26 -16.00 -30.10
N SER A 24 28.89 -16.02 -28.93
CA SER A 24 28.16 -16.01 -27.68
C SER A 24 27.32 -14.72 -27.68
N LEU A 25 26.07 -14.83 -28.07
CA LEU A 25 25.06 -13.88 -27.62
C LEU A 25 25.07 -13.99 -26.07
N LEU A 26 25.86 -13.12 -25.45
CA LEU A 26 25.53 -12.66 -24.13
C LEU A 26 24.15 -12.00 -24.28
N SER A 27 23.08 -12.78 -24.12
CA SER A 27 21.85 -12.23 -23.66
C SER A 27 22.22 -11.60 -22.31
N THR A 28 22.38 -10.28 -22.31
CA THR A 28 22.11 -9.51 -21.12
C THR A 28 20.64 -9.88 -20.82
N GLY A 29 20.43 -10.83 -19.91
CA GLY A 29 19.15 -10.96 -19.28
C GLY A 29 18.89 -9.57 -18.74
N ASN A 30 17.95 -8.86 -19.30
CA ASN A 30 17.24 -7.89 -18.52
C ASN A 30 16.66 -8.74 -17.39
N ASP A 31 17.17 -8.57 -16.19
CA ASP A 31 16.41 -8.93 -15.02
C ASP A 31 15.06 -8.26 -15.24
N ALA A 32 14.03 -9.06 -15.42
CA ALA A 32 12.70 -8.52 -15.64
C ALA A 32 12.35 -7.89 -14.30
N ASP A 33 12.24 -6.56 -14.29
CA ASP A 33 11.78 -5.83 -13.12
C ASP A 33 10.48 -6.48 -12.66
N ALA A 34 10.45 -6.92 -11.39
CA ALA A 34 9.32 -7.69 -10.84
C ALA A 34 8.26 -6.78 -10.23
N PHE A 35 8.44 -5.44 -10.31
CA PHE A 35 7.53 -4.48 -9.70
C PHE A 35 6.08 -4.68 -10.14
N CYS A 36 5.17 -4.50 -9.20
CA CYS A 36 3.74 -4.55 -9.46
C CYS A 36 3.10 -3.16 -9.38
N ARG A 37 2.05 -2.96 -10.17
CA ARG A 37 1.21 -1.77 -10.13
C ARG A 37 -0.15 -2.11 -9.52
N SER A 38 -0.63 -1.28 -8.61
CA SER A 38 -2.04 -1.29 -8.24
C SER A 38 -2.91 -0.97 -9.46
N THR A 39 -4.06 -1.61 -9.59
CA THR A 39 -4.96 -1.45 -10.74
C THR A 39 -6.40 -1.26 -10.30
N THR A 40 -7.25 -0.83 -11.22
CA THR A 40 -8.69 -0.70 -10.99
C THR A 40 -9.41 -2.05 -10.88
N CYS A 41 -8.73 -3.16 -11.13
CA CYS A 41 -9.32 -4.48 -10.96
C CYS A 41 -9.55 -4.80 -9.48
N SER A 42 -10.79 -5.09 -9.10
CA SER A 42 -11.21 -5.47 -7.75
C SER A 42 -11.73 -6.91 -7.71
N GLY A 43 -11.48 -7.62 -6.62
CA GLY A 43 -11.87 -9.03 -6.46
C GLY A 43 -10.89 -10.01 -7.11
N GLU A 44 -11.41 -11.02 -7.81
CA GLU A 44 -10.59 -12.03 -8.49
C GLU A 44 -10.04 -11.47 -9.80
N CYS A 45 -8.81 -10.97 -9.77
CA CYS A 45 -8.11 -10.44 -10.94
C CYS A 45 -7.11 -11.46 -11.47
N ALA A 46 -6.93 -11.47 -12.80
CA ALA A 46 -5.83 -12.22 -13.41
C ALA A 46 -4.49 -11.68 -12.94
N ARG A 47 -3.53 -12.59 -12.76
CA ARG A 47 -2.17 -12.27 -12.30
C ARG A 47 -1.15 -12.92 -13.22
N ASP A 48 0.01 -12.31 -13.32
CA ASP A 48 1.14 -12.85 -14.06
C ASP A 48 1.98 -13.82 -13.22
N PHE A 49 3.18 -14.14 -13.73
CA PHE A 49 4.13 -15.04 -13.08
C PHE A 49 4.65 -14.46 -11.73
N ASP A 50 4.79 -13.16 -11.64
CA ASP A 50 5.28 -12.43 -10.47
C ASP A 50 4.13 -12.09 -9.50
N ASN A 51 2.95 -12.67 -9.75
CA ASN A 51 1.75 -12.45 -8.96
C ASN A 51 1.19 -11.01 -9.03
N CYS A 52 1.65 -10.20 -9.99
CA CYS A 52 1.11 -8.86 -10.22
C CYS A 52 -0.25 -8.93 -10.93
N LYS A 53 -1.14 -8.01 -10.61
CA LYS A 53 -2.42 -7.87 -11.32
C LYS A 53 -2.18 -7.43 -12.76
N THR A 54 -2.81 -8.11 -13.72
CA THR A 54 -2.69 -7.82 -15.15
C THR A 54 -3.97 -7.26 -15.77
N GLU A 55 -5.04 -7.16 -14.99
CA GLU A 55 -6.32 -6.60 -15.39
C GLU A 55 -6.57 -5.24 -14.73
N GLY A 56 -7.38 -4.42 -15.39
CA GLY A 56 -7.70 -3.07 -14.97
C GLY A 56 -6.71 -2.02 -15.48
N ALA A 57 -7.02 -0.75 -15.26
CA ALA A 57 -6.12 0.35 -15.53
C ALA A 57 -5.13 0.51 -14.37
N PRO A 58 -3.82 0.67 -14.60
CA PRO A 58 -2.87 0.95 -13.53
C PRO A 58 -3.18 2.27 -12.84
N LEU A 59 -3.06 2.30 -11.50
CA LEU A 59 -3.30 3.51 -10.73
C LEU A 59 -2.16 4.52 -10.91
N TYR A 60 -2.49 5.81 -10.96
CA TYR A 60 -1.52 6.89 -11.10
C TYR A 60 -2.11 8.24 -10.69
N TRP A 61 -1.28 9.15 -10.22
CA TRP A 61 -1.63 10.56 -10.08
C TRP A 61 -1.49 11.29 -11.42
N ASP A 62 -2.48 12.07 -11.83
CA ASP A 62 -2.40 12.89 -13.06
C ASP A 62 -1.49 14.12 -12.89
N THR A 63 -1.13 14.47 -11.67
CA THR A 63 -0.17 15.51 -11.31
C THR A 63 1.26 14.97 -11.18
N SER A 64 2.27 15.86 -11.29
CA SER A 64 3.67 15.54 -10.96
C SER A 64 4.05 15.90 -9.52
N CYS A 65 3.14 16.46 -8.75
CA CYS A 65 3.31 16.72 -7.32
C CYS A 65 2.05 16.33 -6.58
N VAL A 66 2.21 15.64 -5.47
CA VAL A 66 1.11 15.31 -4.55
C VAL A 66 1.40 15.87 -3.18
N SER A 67 0.39 16.32 -2.47
CA SER A 67 0.55 16.71 -1.09
C SER A 67 0.16 15.58 -0.15
N PHE A 68 0.67 15.65 1.06
CA PHE A 68 0.21 14.88 2.20
C PHE A 68 0.19 15.76 3.46
N SER A 69 -0.66 15.42 4.39
CA SER A 69 -0.80 16.06 5.70
C SER A 69 -0.61 15.02 6.78
N VAL A 70 -0.08 15.42 7.94
CA VAL A 70 -0.08 14.59 9.14
C VAL A 70 -1.27 15.00 10.00
N GLN A 71 -1.98 14.02 10.56
CA GLN A 71 -3.06 14.29 11.49
C GLN A 71 -2.51 14.98 12.76
N GLU A 72 -3.14 16.08 13.21
CA GLU A 72 -2.60 17.02 14.19
C GLU A 72 -2.26 16.43 15.58
N ASP A 73 -2.95 15.38 16.00
CA ASP A 73 -2.66 14.71 17.27
C ASP A 73 -1.40 13.79 17.16
N GLY A 74 -0.93 13.50 15.95
CA GLY A 74 0.18 12.57 15.71
C GLY A 74 -0.13 11.18 16.26
N SER A 75 0.70 10.72 17.22
CA SER A 75 0.49 9.49 17.98
C SER A 75 0.64 9.76 19.48
N GLU A 76 -0.03 8.98 20.33
CA GLU A 76 0.15 9.04 21.78
C GLU A 76 1.60 8.70 22.21
N PHE A 77 2.32 7.94 21.38
CA PHE A 77 3.64 7.40 21.69
C PHE A 77 4.80 8.08 20.96
N ILE A 78 4.52 8.80 19.86
CA ILE A 78 5.51 9.47 19.01
C ILE A 78 5.05 10.90 18.79
N ASP A 79 5.91 11.86 19.11
CA ASP A 79 5.60 13.27 18.91
C ASP A 79 5.45 13.63 17.43
N ILE A 80 4.59 14.60 17.14
CA ILE A 80 4.21 14.96 15.78
C ILE A 80 5.39 15.49 14.95
N GLU A 81 6.37 16.17 15.59
CA GLU A 81 7.54 16.67 14.87
C GLU A 81 8.39 15.50 14.35
N THR A 82 8.58 14.46 15.18
CA THR A 82 9.25 13.21 14.77
C THR A 82 8.49 12.52 13.63
N ILE A 83 7.16 12.43 13.70
CA ILE A 83 6.35 11.83 12.63
C ILE A 83 6.51 12.60 11.32
N ARG A 84 6.47 13.92 11.36
CA ARG A 84 6.64 14.79 10.18
C ARG A 84 8.03 14.65 9.55
N ASP A 85 9.07 14.59 10.39
CA ASP A 85 10.43 14.38 9.91
C ASP A 85 10.58 13.01 9.23
N VAL A 86 10.05 11.95 9.84
CA VAL A 86 10.06 10.60 9.27
C VAL A 86 9.29 10.56 7.95
N ALA A 87 8.10 11.15 7.89
CA ALA A 87 7.33 11.23 6.65
C ALA A 87 8.10 12.00 5.55
N ALA A 88 8.74 13.12 5.92
CA ALA A 88 9.56 13.90 4.99
C ALA A 88 10.75 13.10 4.45
N PHE A 89 11.45 12.31 5.29
CA PHE A 89 12.52 11.42 4.85
C PHE A 89 12.00 10.32 3.94
N SER A 90 10.85 9.72 4.26
CA SER A 90 10.25 8.65 3.46
C SER A 90 9.87 9.10 2.05
N VAL A 91 9.27 10.29 1.89
CA VAL A 91 8.86 10.79 0.57
C VAL A 91 10.04 11.23 -0.30
N VAL A 92 11.19 11.60 0.30
CA VAL A 92 12.41 11.93 -0.46
C VAL A 92 12.88 10.72 -1.26
N GLU A 93 12.71 9.51 -0.74
CA GLU A 93 13.09 8.28 -1.43
C GLU A 93 12.31 8.09 -2.75
N TRP A 94 11.06 8.52 -2.82
CA TRP A 94 10.20 8.42 -4.00
C TRP A 94 10.26 9.67 -4.92
N SER A 95 11.00 10.70 -4.52
CA SER A 95 11.03 11.96 -5.26
C SER A 95 12.19 12.01 -6.26
N GLU A 96 11.89 12.32 -7.51
CA GLU A 96 12.88 12.66 -8.56
C GLU A 96 14.03 11.65 -8.73
N ARG A 97 13.77 10.35 -8.52
CA ARG A 97 14.78 9.29 -8.70
C ARG A 97 15.20 9.18 -10.17
N GLU A 98 16.50 8.94 -10.39
CA GLU A 98 17.02 8.66 -11.73
C GLU A 98 16.51 7.32 -12.23
N CYS A 99 15.90 7.33 -13.41
CA CYS A 99 15.31 6.15 -14.02
C CYS A 99 16.34 5.32 -14.81
N PRO A 100 16.15 3.99 -14.86
CA PRO A 100 16.88 3.16 -15.81
C PRO A 100 16.72 3.70 -17.24
N GLY A 101 17.81 4.05 -17.91
CA GLY A 101 17.77 4.68 -19.24
C GLY A 101 17.91 6.20 -19.24
N GLY A 102 17.99 6.82 -18.08
CA GLY A 102 18.31 8.24 -17.86
C GLY A 102 17.08 9.15 -17.71
N GLY A 103 17.30 10.27 -17.06
CA GLY A 103 16.27 11.21 -16.64
C GLY A 103 15.63 10.83 -15.30
N ASN A 104 14.93 11.76 -14.68
CA ASN A 104 14.31 11.56 -13.38
C ASN A 104 12.83 11.24 -13.51
N ALA A 105 12.33 10.40 -12.60
CA ALA A 105 10.90 10.20 -12.41
C ALA A 105 10.19 11.55 -12.17
N THR A 106 8.98 11.68 -12.70
CA THR A 106 8.21 12.93 -12.60
C THR A 106 7.20 12.85 -11.47
N MET A 107 7.69 12.60 -10.25
CA MET A 107 6.90 12.60 -9.02
C MET A 107 7.64 13.38 -7.94
N ALA A 108 6.91 14.24 -7.23
CA ALA A 108 7.40 14.95 -6.06
C ALA A 108 6.30 15.01 -5.00
N PHE A 109 6.69 15.20 -3.74
CA PHE A 109 5.76 15.35 -2.63
C PHE A 109 5.88 16.73 -2.00
N THR A 110 4.78 17.19 -1.43
CA THR A 110 4.71 18.45 -0.67
C THR A 110 3.98 18.18 0.64
N ALA A 111 4.61 18.50 1.76
CA ALA A 111 3.90 18.50 3.03
C ALA A 111 2.98 19.73 3.10
N GLU A 112 1.72 19.53 3.44
CA GLU A 112 0.74 20.57 3.72
C GLU A 112 0.59 20.78 5.23
N ASP A 113 -0.29 21.70 5.62
CA ASP A 113 -0.65 21.92 7.02
C ASP A 113 -1.27 20.66 7.65
N GLU A 114 -1.18 20.56 8.97
CA GLU A 114 -1.78 19.49 9.74
C GLU A 114 -3.30 19.49 9.60
N VAL A 115 -3.91 18.29 9.74
CA VAL A 115 -5.36 18.11 9.63
C VAL A 115 -5.96 17.55 10.90
N THR A 116 -7.20 17.93 11.18
CA THR A 116 -7.98 17.40 12.30
C THR A 116 -8.68 16.09 11.97
N CYS A 117 -8.85 15.78 10.67
CA CYS A 117 -9.50 14.55 10.22
C CYS A 117 -8.71 13.30 10.60
N ARG A 118 -9.38 12.31 11.22
CA ARG A 118 -8.79 11.06 11.76
C ARG A 118 -9.35 9.82 11.11
N ARG A 119 -9.75 9.88 9.87
CA ARG A 119 -10.24 8.72 9.13
C ARG A 119 -9.88 8.83 7.66
N ALA A 120 -9.65 7.68 7.04
CA ALA A 120 -9.51 7.60 5.60
C ALA A 120 -10.85 7.92 4.94
N GLU A 121 -10.88 8.97 4.10
CA GLU A 121 -12.11 9.41 3.42
C GLU A 121 -11.82 10.20 2.15
N TYR A 122 -12.71 10.09 1.20
CA TYR A 122 -12.72 10.93 0.00
C TYR A 122 -14.08 11.63 -0.12
N ASN A 123 -14.04 12.95 -0.24
CA ASN A 123 -15.23 13.78 -0.43
C ASN A 123 -15.42 14.08 -1.91
N ASP A 124 -16.31 13.32 -2.57
CA ASP A 124 -16.61 13.52 -3.99
C ASP A 124 -17.27 14.91 -4.20
N GLY A 125 -16.59 15.74 -4.98
CA GLY A 125 -17.02 17.11 -5.31
C GLY A 125 -16.74 18.16 -4.23
N GLY A 126 -16.06 17.81 -3.14
CA GLY A 126 -15.61 18.71 -2.09
C GLY A 126 -14.10 18.78 -1.95
N ALA A 127 -13.64 19.50 -0.93
CA ALA A 127 -12.24 19.59 -0.56
C ALA A 127 -11.80 18.31 0.17
N ASN A 128 -10.52 17.93 0.02
CA ASN A 128 -9.92 16.71 0.55
C ASN A 128 -8.54 16.99 1.17
N ALA A 129 -7.99 15.98 1.83
CA ALA A 129 -6.60 15.92 2.25
C ALA A 129 -6.12 14.48 2.15
N ASN A 130 -4.90 14.26 1.71
CA ASN A 130 -4.23 12.96 1.78
C ASN A 130 -3.57 12.87 3.16
N VAL A 131 -4.01 12.00 4.04
CA VAL A 131 -3.67 12.05 5.46
C VAL A 131 -2.81 10.88 5.89
N VAL A 132 -1.75 11.18 6.64
CA VAL A 132 -0.98 10.19 7.42
C VAL A 132 -1.47 10.27 8.86
N MET A 133 -2.03 9.18 9.39
CA MET A 133 -2.62 9.13 10.73
C MET A 133 -2.24 7.86 11.49
N PHE A 134 -2.32 7.94 12.82
CA PHE A 134 -2.04 6.82 13.71
C PHE A 134 -3.29 6.31 14.39
N GLN A 135 -3.45 4.99 14.42
CA GLN A 135 -4.50 4.27 15.12
C GLN A 135 -3.90 3.69 16.40
N ASP A 136 -3.89 4.49 17.48
CA ASP A 136 -3.20 4.14 18.74
C ASP A 136 -4.00 3.19 19.65
N TYR A 137 -5.33 3.16 19.51
CA TYR A 137 -6.20 2.44 20.46
C TYR A 137 -6.91 1.24 19.86
N LYS A 138 -7.18 1.26 18.57
CA LYS A 138 -7.96 0.23 17.89
C LYS A 138 -7.62 0.17 16.41
N TRP A 139 -7.40 -1.02 15.91
CA TRP A 139 -7.31 -1.29 14.48
C TRP A 139 -8.64 -1.84 13.97
N GLU A 140 -9.28 -1.12 13.05
CA GLU A 140 -10.62 -1.44 12.58
C GLU A 140 -10.65 -2.52 11.49
N TYR A 141 -9.49 -2.97 11.03
CA TYR A 141 -9.36 -3.90 9.92
C TYR A 141 -9.02 -5.31 10.40
N GLU A 142 -9.17 -6.30 9.50
CA GLU A 142 -8.72 -7.67 9.74
C GLU A 142 -7.19 -7.74 9.75
N GLY A 143 -6.64 -8.78 10.38
CA GLY A 143 -5.19 -9.01 10.40
C GLY A 143 -4.43 -8.13 11.40
N VAL A 144 -5.03 -7.81 12.52
CA VAL A 144 -4.47 -6.95 13.59
C VAL A 144 -3.03 -7.29 14.00
N ASP A 145 -2.68 -8.59 13.99
CA ASP A 145 -1.38 -9.09 14.43
C ASP A 145 -0.31 -9.08 13.32
N ASN A 146 -0.69 -8.82 12.06
CA ASN A 146 0.20 -8.92 10.90
C ASN A 146 0.18 -7.69 9.99
N THR A 147 -0.63 -6.69 10.30
CA THR A 147 -0.75 -5.47 9.50
C THR A 147 -0.12 -4.30 10.26
N LEU A 148 1.00 -3.79 9.76
CA LEU A 148 1.71 -2.68 10.37
C LEU A 148 1.07 -1.33 10.01
N ALA A 149 0.64 -1.20 8.76
CA ALA A 149 -0.02 0.00 8.26
C ALA A 149 -0.97 -0.36 7.11
N LYS A 150 -1.73 0.61 6.65
CA LYS A 150 -2.62 0.46 5.51
C LYS A 150 -2.76 1.77 4.77
N THR A 151 -2.49 1.76 3.49
CA THR A 151 -2.79 2.88 2.59
C THR A 151 -4.10 2.62 1.85
N THR A 152 -5.06 3.51 2.02
CA THR A 152 -6.34 3.50 1.31
C THR A 152 -6.27 4.47 0.16
N VAL A 153 -6.39 3.96 -1.08
CA VAL A 153 -6.32 4.76 -2.30
C VAL A 153 -7.71 4.83 -2.94
N THR A 154 -8.21 6.04 -3.11
CA THR A 154 -9.44 6.30 -3.86
C THR A 154 -9.08 6.72 -5.29
N TYR A 155 -9.70 6.10 -6.27
CA TYR A 155 -9.36 6.27 -7.68
C TYR A 155 -10.58 6.22 -8.59
N ASP A 156 -10.44 6.80 -9.77
CA ASP A 156 -11.41 6.65 -10.85
C ASP A 156 -11.32 5.24 -11.45
N THR A 157 -12.42 4.49 -11.42
CA THR A 157 -12.46 3.08 -11.82
C THR A 157 -12.33 2.84 -13.31
N GLU A 158 -12.51 3.87 -14.15
CA GLU A 158 -12.38 3.78 -15.60
C GLU A 158 -10.96 4.09 -16.06
N THR A 159 -10.32 5.08 -15.43
CA THR A 159 -9.02 5.61 -15.86
C THR A 159 -7.85 5.13 -15.01
N GLY A 160 -8.06 4.83 -13.73
CA GLY A 160 -7.02 4.58 -12.75
C GLY A 160 -6.41 5.86 -12.17
N GLU A 161 -6.95 7.05 -12.46
CA GLU A 161 -6.51 8.30 -11.83
C GLU A 161 -6.75 8.21 -10.32
N ILE A 162 -5.69 8.41 -9.54
CA ILE A 162 -5.78 8.49 -8.08
C ILE A 162 -6.36 9.87 -7.73
N LEU A 163 -7.38 9.86 -6.89
CA LEU A 163 -8.11 11.04 -6.45
C LEU A 163 -7.75 11.44 -5.03
N ASP A 164 -7.37 10.43 -4.22
CA ASP A 164 -7.07 10.57 -2.80
C ASP A 164 -6.27 9.37 -2.30
N SER A 165 -5.44 9.57 -1.26
CA SER A 165 -4.70 8.50 -0.63
C SER A 165 -4.45 8.80 0.85
N ASP A 166 -4.93 7.94 1.74
CA ASP A 166 -4.78 8.03 3.18
C ASP A 166 -3.99 6.87 3.74
N MET A 167 -3.08 7.15 4.66
CA MET A 167 -2.21 6.19 5.32
C MET A 167 -2.57 6.08 6.80
N GLU A 168 -2.89 4.88 7.26
CA GLU A 168 -3.19 4.56 8.65
C GLU A 168 -2.10 3.65 9.23
N MET A 169 -1.44 4.10 10.30
CA MET A 169 -0.42 3.35 11.01
C MET A 169 -1.04 2.58 12.18
N ASN A 170 -0.87 1.25 12.23
CA ASN A 170 -1.44 0.39 13.27
C ASN A 170 -0.59 0.42 14.55
N HIS A 171 -0.65 1.50 15.30
CA HIS A 171 0.09 1.65 16.56
C HIS A 171 -0.64 0.99 17.75
N ALA A 172 -1.91 0.63 17.58
CA ALA A 172 -2.67 -0.08 18.61
C ALA A 172 -2.11 -1.47 18.94
N TYR A 173 -1.43 -2.11 18.00
CA TYR A 173 -0.93 -3.48 18.11
C TYR A 173 0.57 -3.63 17.79
N ASN A 174 1.22 -2.57 17.30
CA ASN A 174 2.61 -2.63 16.88
C ASN A 174 3.40 -1.47 17.49
N GLU A 175 4.61 -1.75 17.96
CA GLU A 175 5.53 -0.74 18.49
C GLU A 175 6.44 -0.23 17.38
N PHE A 176 6.25 1.02 16.96
CA PHE A 176 7.13 1.66 15.99
C PHE A 176 8.31 2.30 16.67
N THR A 177 9.49 2.11 16.09
CA THR A 177 10.74 2.74 16.52
C THR A 177 11.17 3.82 15.55
N THR A 178 11.71 4.92 16.11
CA THR A 178 12.16 6.08 15.34
C THR A 178 13.67 6.31 15.48
N VAL A 179 14.36 5.36 16.12
CA VAL A 179 15.81 5.39 16.36
C VAL A 179 16.46 4.12 15.84
N ASP A 180 17.77 4.13 15.63
CA ASP A 180 18.49 3.02 15.00
C ASP A 180 18.89 1.92 16.00
N ASP A 181 18.66 2.14 17.29
CA ASP A 181 18.96 1.18 18.36
C ASP A 181 17.67 0.47 18.81
N GLU A 182 17.78 -0.83 19.09
CA GLU A 182 16.66 -1.66 19.59
C GLU A 182 15.40 -1.60 18.72
N VAL A 183 15.60 -1.67 17.40
CA VAL A 183 14.52 -1.54 16.41
C VAL A 183 13.54 -2.72 16.54
N VAL A 184 12.25 -2.39 16.67
CA VAL A 184 11.14 -3.35 16.54
C VAL A 184 10.58 -3.21 15.11
N TYR A 185 9.68 -2.26 14.87
CA TYR A 185 9.22 -1.89 13.55
C TYR A 185 9.69 -0.48 13.22
N ASP A 186 10.63 -0.34 12.29
CA ASP A 186 11.18 0.96 11.92
C ASP A 186 10.12 1.82 11.22
N LEU A 187 9.74 2.93 11.83
CA LEU A 187 8.68 3.79 11.33
C LEU A 187 8.98 4.32 9.92
N GLN A 188 10.23 4.71 9.64
CA GLN A 188 10.61 5.24 8.33
C GLN A 188 10.51 4.15 7.26
N SER A 189 10.95 2.93 7.54
CA SER A 189 10.82 1.80 6.61
C SER A 189 9.36 1.55 6.24
N ILE A 190 8.46 1.52 7.24
CA ILE A 190 7.04 1.27 6.98
C ILE A 190 6.41 2.44 6.22
N MET A 191 6.69 3.70 6.61
CA MET A 191 6.18 4.85 5.87
C MET A 191 6.71 4.92 4.43
N THR A 192 7.98 4.55 4.19
CA THR A 192 8.53 4.50 2.83
C THR A 192 7.77 3.47 1.99
N HIS A 193 7.49 2.28 2.53
CA HIS A 193 6.66 1.27 1.87
C HIS A 193 5.25 1.81 1.54
N GLU A 194 4.57 2.38 2.52
CA GLU A 194 3.21 2.90 2.36
C GLU A 194 3.13 4.05 1.34
N PHE A 195 4.15 4.91 1.27
CA PHE A 195 4.23 5.93 0.23
C PHE A 195 4.38 5.34 -1.19
N GLY A 196 4.89 4.13 -1.33
CA GLY A 196 4.85 3.40 -2.60
C GLY A 196 3.42 3.03 -3.00
N HIS A 197 2.58 2.57 -2.06
CA HIS A 197 1.15 2.37 -2.32
C HIS A 197 0.43 3.69 -2.62
N PHE A 198 0.78 4.74 -1.91
CA PHE A 198 0.25 6.09 -2.10
C PHE A 198 0.40 6.59 -3.55
N ILE A 199 1.45 6.19 -4.23
CA ILE A 199 1.70 6.52 -5.64
C ILE A 199 1.28 5.42 -6.63
N GLY A 200 0.52 4.41 -6.19
CA GLY A 200 -0.09 3.41 -7.05
C GLY A 200 0.77 2.19 -7.35
N LEU A 201 1.80 1.90 -6.56
CA LEU A 201 2.52 0.63 -6.62
C LEU A 201 1.79 -0.44 -5.80
N ASP A 202 1.93 -1.70 -6.18
CA ASP A 202 1.46 -2.88 -5.45
C ASP A 202 2.67 -3.65 -4.91
N HIS A 203 2.43 -4.65 -4.08
CA HIS A 203 3.49 -5.50 -3.55
C HIS A 203 4.21 -6.26 -4.67
N THR A 204 5.53 -6.29 -4.59
CA THR A 204 6.42 -7.07 -5.47
C THR A 204 6.87 -8.37 -4.82
N PRO A 205 7.16 -9.44 -5.59
CA PRO A 205 7.79 -10.64 -5.08
C PRO A 205 9.29 -10.47 -4.79
N ASP A 206 9.92 -9.38 -5.19
CA ASP A 206 11.33 -9.12 -4.89
C ASP A 206 11.52 -8.85 -3.39
N PHE A 207 12.26 -9.71 -2.72
CA PHE A 207 12.50 -9.61 -1.27
C PHE A 207 13.45 -8.47 -0.88
N SER A 208 14.19 -7.89 -1.81
CA SER A 208 15.04 -6.74 -1.56
C SER A 208 14.34 -5.41 -1.71
N ALA A 209 13.22 -5.39 -2.43
CA ALA A 209 12.46 -4.18 -2.71
C ALA A 209 11.71 -3.67 -1.46
N THR A 210 11.60 -2.36 -1.35
CA THR A 210 10.77 -1.70 -0.33
C THR A 210 9.30 -2.09 -0.47
N MET A 211 8.82 -2.32 -1.70
CA MET A 211 7.45 -2.77 -1.96
C MET A 211 7.23 -4.28 -1.74
N ASN A 212 8.18 -5.01 -1.14
CA ASN A 212 7.89 -6.37 -0.69
C ASN A 212 6.87 -6.34 0.46
N ALA A 213 5.89 -7.25 0.45
CA ALA A 213 4.84 -7.31 1.48
C ALA A 213 5.36 -7.72 2.88
N GLY A 214 6.57 -8.25 2.97
CA GLY A 214 7.16 -8.71 4.22
C GLY A 214 8.11 -7.70 4.82
N TYR A 215 7.95 -7.41 6.11
CA TYR A 215 8.92 -6.65 6.89
C TYR A 215 9.67 -7.58 7.85
N GLN A 216 10.98 -7.49 7.90
CA GLN A 216 11.77 -8.20 8.89
C GLN A 216 11.98 -7.31 10.11
N GLU A 217 11.40 -7.71 11.24
CA GLU A 217 11.56 -7.03 12.52
C GLU A 217 13.05 -6.82 12.86
N GLY A 218 13.38 -5.63 13.34
CA GLY A 218 14.75 -5.29 13.71
C GLY A 218 15.63 -4.77 12.57
N THR A 219 15.07 -4.51 11.36
CA THR A 219 15.84 -3.99 10.22
C THR A 219 15.47 -2.56 9.86
N LEU A 220 16.39 -1.89 9.13
CA LEU A 220 16.22 -0.54 8.58
C LEU A 220 16.25 -0.55 7.04
N GLU A 221 16.20 -1.75 6.43
CA GLU A 221 16.51 -1.93 5.01
C GLU A 221 15.48 -1.27 4.08
N LEU A 222 14.21 -1.16 4.50
CA LEU A 222 13.17 -0.55 3.68
C LEU A 222 13.10 0.98 3.80
N ARG A 223 14.08 1.64 4.45
CA ARG A 223 14.17 3.10 4.46
C ARG A 223 14.51 3.69 3.10
N SER A 224 15.22 2.93 2.25
CA SER A 224 15.60 3.32 0.90
C SER A 224 14.94 2.42 -0.12
N ILE A 225 14.54 2.99 -1.26
CA ILE A 225 13.97 2.22 -2.36
C ILE A 225 15.07 1.58 -3.21
N GLU A 226 14.84 0.35 -3.68
CA GLU A 226 15.76 -0.46 -4.46
C GLU A 226 15.45 -0.38 -5.97
N ASP A 227 16.26 -1.04 -6.78
CA ASP A 227 16.17 -0.97 -8.25
C ASP A 227 14.79 -1.36 -8.80
N ASP A 228 14.11 -2.35 -8.19
CA ASP A 228 12.76 -2.77 -8.54
C ASP A 228 11.71 -1.70 -8.25
N ASP A 229 11.81 -1.07 -7.08
CA ASP A 229 10.94 0.05 -6.70
C ASP A 229 11.13 1.26 -7.63
N ILE A 230 12.40 1.56 -7.97
CA ILE A 230 12.75 2.64 -8.91
C ILE A 230 12.17 2.34 -10.30
N ALA A 231 12.25 1.08 -10.76
CA ALA A 231 11.65 0.68 -12.03
C ALA A 231 10.13 0.87 -12.01
N GLY A 232 9.46 0.49 -10.92
CA GLY A 232 8.03 0.70 -10.71
C GLY A 232 7.64 2.18 -10.70
N LEU A 233 8.37 3.02 -9.96
CA LEU A 233 8.22 4.47 -9.93
C LEU A 233 8.36 5.07 -11.33
N CYS A 234 9.41 4.69 -12.06
CA CYS A 234 9.68 5.20 -13.40
C CYS A 234 8.68 4.73 -14.45
N ALA A 235 8.11 3.54 -14.28
CA ALA A 235 7.02 3.05 -15.13
C ALA A 235 5.72 3.83 -14.87
N ALA A 236 5.47 4.24 -13.63
CA ALA A 236 4.31 5.05 -13.27
C ALA A 236 4.48 6.52 -13.68
N TYR A 237 5.65 7.06 -13.45
CA TYR A 237 5.96 8.50 -13.56
C TYR A 237 7.22 8.71 -14.41
N PRO A 238 7.18 8.34 -15.71
CA PRO A 238 8.37 8.33 -16.55
C PRO A 238 8.97 9.73 -16.75
N PRO A 239 10.30 9.79 -17.01
CA PRO A 239 10.95 11.04 -17.39
C PRO A 239 10.25 11.72 -18.56
N GLY A 240 10.06 13.05 -18.44
CA GLY A 240 9.45 13.87 -19.50
C GLY A 240 7.93 13.72 -19.61
N ARG A 241 7.24 13.05 -18.68
CA ARG A 241 5.78 13.08 -18.59
C ARG A 241 5.29 14.53 -18.50
N GLN A 242 4.30 14.88 -19.31
CA GLN A 242 3.77 16.24 -19.40
C GLN A 242 2.67 16.47 -18.33
N ALA A 243 2.99 16.20 -17.08
CA ALA A 243 2.12 16.52 -15.95
C ALA A 243 2.51 17.86 -15.32
N LYS A 244 1.52 18.58 -14.82
CA LYS A 244 1.76 19.83 -14.06
C LYS A 244 1.94 19.46 -12.59
N CYS A 245 2.80 20.21 -11.89
CA CYS A 245 2.86 20.15 -10.44
C CYS A 245 1.65 20.91 -9.86
N ILE A 246 0.68 20.16 -9.35
CA ILE A 246 -0.51 20.67 -8.68
C ILE A 246 -0.66 19.85 -7.39
N PRO A 247 -0.02 20.29 -6.28
CA PRO A 247 -0.04 19.50 -5.03
C PRO A 247 -1.40 19.57 -4.33
N THR A 248 -2.22 20.59 -4.63
CA THR A 248 -3.52 20.74 -3.98
C THR A 248 -4.39 19.50 -4.19
N PRO A 249 -4.94 18.90 -3.14
CA PRO A 249 -5.83 17.75 -3.23
C PRO A 249 -7.05 18.00 -4.13
N LYS A 250 -7.66 16.92 -4.61
CA LYS A 250 -8.84 17.00 -5.48
C LYS A 250 -9.96 17.78 -4.77
N GLY A 251 -10.53 18.76 -5.45
CA GLY A 251 -11.58 19.63 -4.89
C GLY A 251 -11.09 20.75 -3.98
N GLY A 252 -9.79 20.82 -3.68
CA GLY A 252 -9.17 21.79 -2.75
C GLY A 252 -8.70 21.13 -1.46
N PHE A 253 -7.92 21.87 -0.67
CA PHE A 253 -7.45 21.40 0.64
C PHE A 253 -8.49 21.69 1.72
N THR A 254 -8.69 20.73 2.65
CA THR A 254 -9.41 20.91 3.91
C THR A 254 -8.67 20.23 5.04
N SER A 255 -8.64 20.85 6.21
CA SER A 255 -8.11 20.21 7.42
C SER A 255 -9.16 19.37 8.16
N GLU A 256 -10.45 19.50 7.83
CA GLU A 256 -11.55 18.84 8.53
C GLU A 256 -12.10 17.67 7.72
N CYS A 257 -12.61 16.65 8.43
CA CYS A 257 -13.31 15.55 7.77
C CYS A 257 -14.54 16.04 7.00
N ALA A 258 -14.81 15.45 5.83
CA ALA A 258 -16.02 15.68 5.08
C ALA A 258 -17.25 15.25 5.92
N GLY A 259 -18.26 16.11 5.95
CA GLY A 259 -19.50 15.84 6.69
C GLY A 259 -19.35 15.88 8.21
N ALA A 260 -18.32 16.53 8.76
CA ALA A 260 -18.39 17.00 10.14
C ALA A 260 -19.66 17.84 10.29
N PRO A 261 -20.48 17.62 11.36
CA PRO A 261 -21.66 18.47 11.57
C PRO A 261 -21.19 19.91 11.62
N VAL A 262 -21.69 20.76 10.73
CA VAL A 262 -21.61 22.21 10.94
C VAL A 262 -22.33 22.44 12.26
N GLU A 263 -21.57 22.72 13.33
CA GLU A 263 -22.16 23.29 14.52
C GLU A 263 -22.67 24.65 14.11
N ASP A 264 -23.97 24.72 13.73
CA ASP A 264 -24.66 25.95 13.52
C ASP A 264 -24.71 26.67 14.86
N GLU A 265 -23.79 27.57 15.11
CA GLU A 265 -23.77 28.43 16.29
C GLU A 265 -24.98 29.40 16.36
N ASP A 266 -25.96 29.27 15.46
CA ASP A 266 -27.16 30.13 15.40
C ASP A 266 -28.45 29.35 15.03
N ALA A 267 -28.74 28.22 15.68
CA ALA A 267 -30.09 27.66 15.65
C ALA A 267 -30.78 27.94 17.00
N GLY A 268 -31.37 29.12 17.11
CA GLY A 268 -32.29 29.47 18.15
C GLY A 268 -33.39 28.41 18.29
N GLY A 269 -33.55 27.89 19.50
CA GLY A 269 -34.29 26.70 19.86
C GLY A 269 -35.70 26.57 19.27
N CYS A 270 -35.97 25.39 18.73
CA CYS A 270 -37.30 24.78 18.73
C CYS A 270 -37.22 23.50 19.56
N SER A 271 -37.72 23.60 20.79
CA SER A 271 -37.97 22.43 21.62
C SER A 271 -39.08 21.59 20.99
N VAL A 272 -38.71 20.41 20.48
CA VAL A 272 -39.68 19.37 20.13
C VAL A 272 -40.09 18.68 21.43
N ALA A 273 -41.36 18.84 21.80
CA ALA A 273 -41.96 18.09 22.91
C ALA A 273 -41.96 16.60 22.56
N THR A 274 -41.27 15.79 23.36
CA THR A 274 -41.39 14.34 23.33
C THR A 274 -42.74 13.92 23.89
N GLU A 275 -43.61 13.33 23.06
CA GLU A 275 -44.77 12.61 23.53
C GLU A 275 -44.34 11.39 24.37
N PRO A 276 -45.02 11.07 25.49
CA PRO A 276 -44.71 9.87 26.26
C PRO A 276 -45.14 8.63 25.48
N ALA A 277 -44.24 7.63 25.41
CA ALA A 277 -44.56 6.32 24.86
C ALA A 277 -45.68 5.64 25.66
N PRO A 278 -46.58 4.87 24.99
CA PRO A 278 -47.60 4.11 25.69
C PRO A 278 -46.99 2.93 26.45
N ASP A 279 -47.42 2.78 27.70
CA ASP A 279 -47.14 1.63 28.58
C ASP A 279 -47.77 0.35 28.00
N ASP A 280 -47.00 -0.50 27.35
CA ASP A 280 -47.38 -1.89 27.09
C ASP A 280 -46.62 -2.82 28.05
N PRO A 281 -47.33 -3.69 28.81
CA PRO A 281 -46.69 -4.63 29.72
C PRO A 281 -46.06 -5.79 28.94
N VAL A 282 -44.72 -5.89 28.97
CA VAL A 282 -44.01 -7.00 28.43
C VAL A 282 -44.19 -8.25 29.29
N ASP A 283 -44.86 -9.23 28.71
CA ASP A 283 -45.14 -10.55 29.30
C ASP A 283 -43.88 -11.41 29.42
N TRP A 284 -43.42 -11.62 30.68
CA TRP A 284 -42.16 -12.35 31.04
C TRP A 284 -42.30 -13.88 31.03
N ALA A 285 -43.11 -14.46 30.17
CA ALA A 285 -43.45 -15.89 30.21
C ALA A 285 -42.76 -16.81 29.21
N TRP A 286 -41.55 -16.51 28.69
CA TRP A 286 -40.84 -17.45 27.80
C TRP A 286 -39.32 -17.52 28.02
N LEU A 287 -38.84 -17.69 29.24
CA LEU A 287 -37.44 -18.11 29.51
C LEU A 287 -37.41 -19.14 30.66
N ALA A 288 -37.92 -20.33 30.39
CA ALA A 288 -37.63 -21.51 31.20
C ALA A 288 -37.45 -22.72 30.27
N GLY A 289 -36.26 -23.13 30.05
CA GLY A 289 -35.97 -24.44 29.45
C GLY A 289 -34.84 -24.42 28.43
N LEU A 290 -33.61 -24.60 28.89
CA LEU A 290 -32.69 -25.63 28.38
C LEU A 290 -31.39 -25.62 29.21
N SER A 291 -31.38 -26.61 30.13
CA SER A 291 -30.22 -26.94 30.96
C SER A 291 -29.23 -27.82 30.21
N LEU A 292 -27.97 -27.63 30.52
CA LEU A 292 -26.89 -28.65 30.64
C LEU A 292 -26.60 -29.58 29.46
N LEU A 293 -25.42 -29.36 28.88
CA LEU A 293 -24.50 -30.48 28.57
C LEU A 293 -23.04 -29.98 28.70
N VAL A 294 -22.50 -30.25 29.90
CA VAL A 294 -21.05 -30.25 30.18
C VAL A 294 -20.49 -31.55 29.59
N LEU A 295 -19.55 -31.47 28.66
CA LEU A 295 -18.69 -32.59 28.30
C LEU A 295 -17.23 -32.19 28.52
N SER A 296 -16.71 -32.67 29.62
CA SER A 296 -15.31 -32.78 29.95
C SER A 296 -14.52 -33.51 28.84
N ARG A 297 -13.38 -32.98 28.41
CA ARG A 297 -12.34 -33.76 27.76
C ARG A 297 -10.99 -33.47 28.39
N GLN A 298 -10.41 -34.53 28.84
CA GLN A 298 -9.19 -34.66 29.60
C GLN A 298 -7.94 -34.23 28.83
N ARG A 299 -7.00 -33.64 29.57
CA ARG A 299 -5.59 -33.55 29.29
C ARG A 299 -4.96 -34.95 29.08
N SER A 300 -4.08 -35.01 28.09
CA SER A 300 -2.96 -35.97 28.14
C SER A 300 -1.68 -35.22 27.81
N GLU A 301 -0.85 -35.10 28.83
CA GLU A 301 0.57 -34.77 28.74
C GLU A 301 1.29 -35.94 28.05
N VAL A 302 2.19 -35.64 27.12
CA VAL A 302 3.34 -36.51 26.84
C VAL A 302 4.56 -35.63 26.72
N SER A 303 5.47 -35.89 27.64
CA SER A 303 6.85 -35.46 27.74
C SER A 303 7.70 -36.19 26.70
N SER A 304 8.53 -35.53 25.96
CA SER A 304 9.95 -35.81 25.67
C SER A 304 10.50 -34.72 24.76
#